data_c58545330c5cdf9e977798bc94117761
#
_entry.id   c58545330c5cdf9e977798bc94117761
#
_cell.length_a   1.000
_cell.length_b   1.000
_cell.length_c   1.000
_cell.angle_alpha   90.00
_cell.angle_beta   90.00
_cell.angle_gamma   90.00
#
_symmetry.space_group_name_H-M   'P 1'
#
loop_
_entity.id
_entity.type
_entity.pdbx_description
1 polymer ?
#
loop_
_entity_poly.entity_id
_entity_poly.type
_entity_poly.pdbx_seq_one_letter_code
_entity_poly.pdbx_strand_id
1 'polypeptide(L)'
;MTSTDLAPLVSAGSVGMRYGATQILHGIDLDIMAGSHIALTGRSGSGKTTLLLVLAGLLSPTEGSVAWPGLAAAGTGLRGQIGMVFQAPSLMPELTALENVTLPLRLRGTDRHHARAAALLALGQVATADLADALPSQLSGGQQQRVAIARALAGGHRLVLADEPTGALDRSHAHEAALALRDGVAAAGGALVVATHDPELAELFDQQLAVVDGSIRHSVRSR
;
A
#
# COMPACT_ATOMS: atom_id res chain seq x y z
N MET A 1 -14.04 0.25 30.65
CA MET A 1 -12.77 0.33 29.91
C MET A 1 -12.93 1.52 28.96
N THR A 2 -12.30 2.62 29.28
CA THR A 2 -12.34 3.86 28.54
C THR A 2 -11.72 3.64 27.17
N SER A 3 -12.47 3.91 26.10
CA SER A 3 -11.96 4.00 24.73
C SER A 3 -10.85 5.04 24.71
N THR A 4 -9.61 4.60 24.74
CA THR A 4 -8.47 5.47 24.52
C THR A 4 -8.56 5.90 23.06
N ASP A 5 -8.81 7.18 22.80
CA ASP A 5 -8.71 7.79 21.47
C ASP A 5 -7.30 7.52 20.92
N LEU A 6 -7.14 6.40 20.21
CA LEU A 6 -5.92 6.08 19.50
C LEU A 6 -5.82 7.07 18.34
N ALA A 7 -4.78 7.90 18.35
CA ALA A 7 -4.53 8.84 17.25
C ALA A 7 -4.45 8.06 15.91
N PRO A 8 -5.04 8.58 14.82
CA PRO A 8 -4.96 7.95 13.51
C PRO A 8 -3.49 7.82 13.06
N LEU A 9 -3.18 6.79 12.28
CA LEU A 9 -1.87 6.66 11.65
C LEU A 9 -1.60 7.83 10.70
N VAL A 10 -2.63 8.18 9.93
CA VAL A 10 -2.63 9.31 8.99
C VAL A 10 -3.93 10.07 9.14
N SER A 11 -3.85 11.41 9.15
CA SER A 11 -5.00 12.31 9.13
C SER A 11 -4.82 13.30 7.98
N ALA A 12 -5.74 13.28 7.03
CA ALA A 12 -5.83 14.21 5.92
C ALA A 12 -6.99 15.18 6.19
N GLY A 13 -6.70 16.49 6.19
CA GLY A 13 -7.67 17.55 6.42
C GLY A 13 -7.80 18.46 5.20
N SER A 14 -8.98 18.49 4.58
CA SER A 14 -9.35 19.30 3.41
C SER A 14 -8.32 19.26 2.28
N VAL A 15 -7.77 18.05 2.02
CA VAL A 15 -6.70 17.85 1.06
C VAL A 15 -7.17 18.13 -0.36
N GLY A 16 -6.55 19.12 -1.00
CA GLY A 16 -6.67 19.41 -2.42
C GLY A 16 -5.35 19.23 -3.16
N MET A 17 -5.41 18.82 -4.42
CA MET A 17 -4.23 18.67 -5.27
C MET A 17 -4.50 19.18 -6.67
N ARG A 18 -3.59 20.00 -7.16
CA ARG A 18 -3.67 20.63 -8.50
C ARG A 18 -2.38 20.42 -9.27
N TYR A 19 -2.50 20.11 -10.55
CA TYR A 19 -1.42 20.12 -11.51
C TYR A 19 -1.68 21.19 -12.57
N GLY A 20 -0.94 22.28 -12.51
CA GLY A 20 -1.21 23.45 -13.35
C GLY A 20 -2.63 23.98 -13.12
N ALA A 21 -3.45 24.04 -14.17
CA ALA A 21 -4.85 24.47 -14.08
C ALA A 21 -5.82 23.34 -13.69
N THR A 22 -5.39 22.09 -13.67
CA THR A 22 -6.27 20.93 -13.43
C THR A 22 -6.30 20.56 -11.96
N GLN A 23 -7.46 20.62 -11.33
CA GLN A 23 -7.71 20.12 -9.98
C GLN A 23 -7.93 18.61 -10.05
N ILE A 24 -7.19 17.86 -9.23
CA ILE A 24 -7.26 16.38 -9.17
C ILE A 24 -7.93 15.91 -7.88
N LEU A 25 -7.67 16.56 -6.76
CA LEU A 25 -8.31 16.25 -5.47
C LEU A 25 -9.02 17.48 -4.93
N HIS A 26 -10.19 17.27 -4.33
CA HIS A 26 -11.08 18.33 -3.88
C HIS A 26 -11.47 18.13 -2.41
N GLY A 27 -10.77 18.80 -1.47
CA GLY A 27 -11.17 18.90 -0.07
C GLY A 27 -11.37 17.54 0.61
N ILE A 28 -10.42 16.62 0.49
CA ILE A 28 -10.52 15.28 1.06
C ILE A 28 -10.22 15.33 2.56
N ASP A 29 -11.17 14.82 3.35
CA ASP A 29 -11.01 14.53 4.77
C ASP A 29 -10.98 13.00 4.95
N LEU A 30 -9.90 12.47 5.56
CA LEU A 30 -9.73 11.02 5.74
C LEU A 30 -8.79 10.72 6.91
N ASP A 31 -9.27 9.94 7.86
CA ASP A 31 -8.47 9.35 8.92
C ASP A 31 -8.25 7.86 8.67
N ILE A 32 -7.00 7.41 8.76
CA ILE A 32 -6.61 5.99 8.66
C ILE A 32 -6.18 5.53 10.04
N MET A 33 -6.98 4.65 10.64
CA MET A 33 -6.70 4.08 11.94
C MET A 33 -5.77 2.86 11.83
N ALA A 34 -5.05 2.52 12.89
CA ALA A 34 -4.32 1.25 12.97
C ALA A 34 -5.29 0.07 12.78
N GLY A 35 -4.87 -0.92 11.98
CA GLY A 35 -5.70 -2.08 11.66
C GLY A 35 -6.83 -1.83 10.65
N SER A 36 -6.97 -0.61 10.09
CA SER A 36 -7.95 -0.36 9.03
C SER A 36 -7.54 -1.01 7.71
N HIS A 37 -8.48 -1.70 7.07
CA HIS A 37 -8.30 -2.22 5.71
C HIS A 37 -9.31 -1.56 4.78
N ILE A 38 -8.83 -0.66 3.92
CA ILE A 38 -9.65 0.24 3.11
C ILE A 38 -9.42 -0.04 1.62
N ALA A 39 -10.50 -0.23 0.85
CA ALA A 39 -10.47 -0.19 -0.60
C ALA A 39 -10.86 1.23 -1.08
N LEU A 40 -9.98 1.87 -1.84
CA LEU A 40 -10.28 3.08 -2.60
C LEU A 40 -10.76 2.67 -3.99
N THR A 41 -12.05 2.80 -4.25
CA THR A 41 -12.64 2.45 -5.53
C THR A 41 -12.86 3.69 -6.41
N GLY A 42 -12.98 3.50 -7.70
CA GLY A 42 -13.26 4.60 -8.63
C GLY A 42 -12.65 4.37 -10.01
N ARG A 43 -13.14 5.13 -10.99
CA ARG A 43 -12.69 5.04 -12.39
C ARG A 43 -11.21 5.41 -12.51
N SER A 44 -10.57 4.99 -13.61
CA SER A 44 -9.24 5.49 -13.95
C SER A 44 -9.27 7.02 -14.07
N GLY A 45 -8.23 7.68 -13.54
CA GLY A 45 -8.15 9.14 -13.51
C GLY A 45 -8.97 9.85 -12.42
N SER A 46 -9.67 9.13 -11.53
CA SER A 46 -10.44 9.74 -10.45
C SER A 46 -9.62 10.37 -9.33
N GLY A 47 -8.29 10.18 -9.32
CA GLY A 47 -7.38 10.74 -8.30
C GLY A 47 -6.86 9.75 -7.26
N LYS A 48 -7.18 8.44 -7.34
CA LYS A 48 -6.75 7.42 -6.35
C LYS A 48 -5.24 7.38 -6.15
N THR A 49 -4.48 7.25 -7.25
CA THR A 49 -3.00 7.26 -7.20
C THR A 49 -2.46 8.51 -6.55
N THR A 50 -2.99 9.69 -6.94
CA THR A 50 -2.58 10.97 -6.37
C THR A 50 -2.85 11.02 -4.87
N LEU A 51 -4.01 10.55 -4.45
CA LEU A 51 -4.36 10.47 -3.03
C LEU A 51 -3.40 9.56 -2.26
N LEU A 52 -3.11 8.35 -2.78
CA LEU A 52 -2.14 7.45 -2.14
C LEU A 52 -0.76 8.09 -2.00
N LEU A 53 -0.27 8.80 -3.03
CA LEU A 53 1.03 9.48 -2.99
C LEU A 53 1.06 10.62 -1.96
N VAL A 54 -0.06 11.34 -1.80
CA VAL A 54 -0.20 12.40 -0.78
C VAL A 54 -0.22 11.77 0.62
N LEU A 55 -0.98 10.69 0.83
CA LEU A 55 -1.03 9.96 2.11
C LEU A 55 0.33 9.33 2.47
N ALA A 56 1.12 8.93 1.46
CA ALA A 56 2.48 8.43 1.65
C ALA A 56 3.50 9.53 2.00
N GLY A 57 3.14 10.82 1.89
CA GLY A 57 4.08 11.93 2.01
C GLY A 57 5.07 12.04 0.85
N LEU A 58 4.76 11.41 -0.29
CA LEU A 58 5.55 11.49 -1.53
C LEU A 58 5.16 12.70 -2.38
N LEU A 59 3.95 13.21 -2.20
CA LEU A 59 3.47 14.47 -2.77
C LEU A 59 2.94 15.37 -1.66
N SER A 60 3.28 16.65 -1.71
CA SER A 60 2.67 17.66 -0.86
C SER A 60 1.36 18.13 -1.47
N PRO A 61 0.24 18.19 -0.72
CA PRO A 61 -1.01 18.72 -1.22
C PRO A 61 -0.87 20.22 -1.54
N THR A 62 -1.65 20.71 -2.50
CA THR A 62 -1.68 22.15 -2.83
C THR A 62 -2.60 22.94 -1.91
N GLU A 63 -3.55 22.25 -1.26
CA GLU A 63 -4.52 22.81 -0.30
C GLU A 63 -4.72 21.79 0.83
N GLY A 64 -5.03 22.27 2.02
CA GLY A 64 -5.19 21.43 3.20
C GLY A 64 -3.86 20.88 3.74
N SER A 65 -3.94 19.81 4.51
CA SER A 65 -2.74 19.22 5.12
C SER A 65 -2.88 17.72 5.34
N VAL A 66 -1.73 17.03 5.44
CA VAL A 66 -1.67 15.63 5.91
C VAL A 66 -0.75 15.57 7.11
N ALA A 67 -1.17 14.88 8.15
CA ALA A 67 -0.39 14.61 9.34
C ALA A 67 -0.30 13.10 9.58
N TRP A 68 0.77 12.67 10.26
CA TRP A 68 1.04 11.26 10.57
C TRP A 68 1.21 11.05 12.08
N PRO A 69 0.20 11.38 12.90
CA PRO A 69 0.34 11.40 14.36
C PRO A 69 0.71 10.01 14.92
N GLY A 70 0.11 8.94 14.38
CA GLY A 70 0.38 7.59 14.80
C GLY A 70 1.70 7.00 14.28
N LEU A 71 2.31 7.61 13.24
CA LEU A 71 3.57 7.15 12.65
C LEU A 71 4.79 7.94 13.16
N ALA A 72 4.61 9.21 13.52
CA ALA A 72 5.71 10.10 13.93
C ALA A 72 6.42 9.66 15.21
N ALA A 73 5.74 8.92 16.09
CA ALA A 73 6.24 8.54 17.40
C ALA A 73 7.36 7.46 17.40
N ALA A 74 7.61 6.80 16.28
CA ALA A 74 8.47 5.61 16.24
C ALA A 74 9.96 5.87 15.92
N GLY A 75 10.39 7.12 15.79
CA GLY A 75 11.82 7.49 15.63
C GLY A 75 12.49 7.11 14.31
N THR A 76 11.83 6.38 13.43
CA THR A 76 12.37 5.89 12.13
C THR A 76 12.02 6.78 10.94
N GLY A 77 11.30 7.88 11.15
CA GLY A 77 10.73 8.71 10.08
C GLY A 77 9.61 7.99 9.31
N LEU A 78 8.86 8.73 8.50
CA LEU A 78 7.74 8.18 7.74
C LEU A 78 8.15 7.06 6.77
N ARG A 79 9.31 7.20 6.11
CA ARG A 79 9.80 6.26 5.08
C ARG A 79 10.04 4.84 5.60
N GLY A 80 10.25 4.66 6.90
CA GLY A 80 10.42 3.35 7.52
C GLY A 80 9.10 2.69 7.93
N GLN A 81 8.00 3.44 7.98
CA GLN A 81 6.72 2.99 8.52
C GLN A 81 5.62 2.83 7.46
N ILE A 82 5.82 3.42 6.27
CA ILE A 82 4.89 3.33 5.15
C ILE A 82 5.51 2.47 4.05
N GLY A 83 4.82 1.39 3.68
CA GLY A 83 5.12 0.56 2.52
C GLY A 83 4.29 0.99 1.33
N MET A 84 4.89 0.96 0.13
CA MET A 84 4.19 1.25 -1.12
C MET A 84 4.26 0.06 -2.06
N VAL A 85 3.11 -0.28 -2.66
CA VAL A 85 3.01 -1.16 -3.83
C VAL A 85 2.48 -0.31 -4.97
N PHE A 86 3.29 -0.13 -6.02
CA PHE A 86 2.90 0.63 -7.20
C PHE A 86 2.23 -0.26 -8.25
N GLN A 87 1.45 0.32 -9.13
CA GLN A 87 0.83 -0.36 -10.26
C GLN A 87 1.89 -1.03 -11.16
N ALA A 88 3.01 -0.36 -11.44
CA ALA A 88 4.20 -0.99 -12.01
C ALA A 88 5.04 -1.60 -10.87
N PRO A 89 5.55 -2.83 -11.00
CA PRO A 89 6.29 -3.52 -9.93
C PRO A 89 7.50 -2.76 -9.39
N SER A 90 8.12 -1.91 -10.20
CA SER A 90 9.25 -1.04 -9.83
C SER A 90 10.37 -1.82 -9.12
N LEU A 91 10.70 -3.01 -9.64
CA LEU A 91 11.83 -3.81 -9.20
C LEU A 91 13.13 -3.25 -9.79
N MET A 92 14.21 -3.37 -9.04
CA MET A 92 15.56 -3.04 -9.52
C MET A 92 16.02 -4.17 -10.46
N PRO A 93 16.28 -3.88 -11.74
CA PRO A 93 16.51 -4.92 -12.75
C PRO A 93 17.81 -5.72 -12.55
N GLU A 94 18.78 -5.15 -11.82
CA GLU A 94 20.06 -5.77 -11.52
C GLU A 94 20.05 -6.66 -10.26
N LEU A 95 18.93 -6.65 -9.50
CA LEU A 95 18.77 -7.42 -8.27
C LEU A 95 17.82 -8.58 -8.49
N THR A 96 18.13 -9.74 -7.90
CA THR A 96 17.22 -10.87 -7.85
C THR A 96 15.92 -10.54 -7.10
N ALA A 97 14.91 -11.39 -7.21
CA ALA A 97 13.66 -11.24 -6.47
C ALA A 97 13.93 -11.13 -4.96
N LEU A 98 14.77 -12.01 -4.42
CA LEU A 98 15.15 -11.98 -3.00
C LEU A 98 15.88 -10.69 -2.61
N GLU A 99 16.80 -10.22 -3.45
CA GLU A 99 17.54 -8.99 -3.20
C GLU A 99 16.63 -7.76 -3.26
N ASN A 100 15.69 -7.70 -4.21
CA ASN A 100 14.68 -6.66 -4.29
C ASN A 100 13.82 -6.57 -3.00
N VAL A 101 13.45 -7.71 -2.43
CA VAL A 101 12.68 -7.77 -1.17
C VAL A 101 13.56 -7.45 0.03
N THR A 102 14.81 -7.89 0.02
CA THR A 102 15.76 -7.71 1.13
C THR A 102 16.27 -6.27 1.24
N LEU A 103 16.45 -5.57 0.11
CA LEU A 103 17.08 -4.26 0.05
C LEU A 103 16.47 -3.22 0.99
N PRO A 104 15.15 -2.99 1.04
CA PRO A 104 14.57 -2.00 1.95
C PRO A 104 14.83 -2.31 3.43
N LEU A 105 14.88 -3.58 3.79
CA LEU A 105 15.21 -4.03 5.15
C LEU A 105 16.66 -3.67 5.51
N ARG A 106 17.58 -3.95 4.59
CA ARG A 106 19.01 -3.65 4.74
C ARG A 106 19.26 -2.14 4.86
N LEU A 107 18.58 -1.33 4.06
CA LEU A 107 18.68 0.13 4.11
C LEU A 107 18.19 0.71 5.44
N ARG A 108 17.29 0.00 6.14
CA ARG A 108 16.83 0.36 7.50
C ARG A 108 17.71 -0.21 8.62
N GLY A 109 18.81 -0.86 8.28
CA GLY A 109 19.75 -1.40 9.26
C GLY A 109 19.45 -2.81 9.78
N THR A 110 18.44 -3.51 9.22
CA THR A 110 18.18 -4.92 9.55
C THR A 110 19.40 -5.74 9.17
N ASP A 111 19.88 -6.62 10.03
CA ASP A 111 21.02 -7.47 9.71
C ASP A 111 20.71 -8.44 8.56
N ARG A 112 21.77 -9.00 7.93
CA ARG A 112 21.64 -9.79 6.72
C ARG A 112 20.78 -11.05 6.90
N HIS A 113 20.92 -11.73 8.03
CA HIS A 113 20.22 -12.98 8.29
C HIS A 113 18.71 -12.76 8.50
N HIS A 114 18.36 -11.80 9.33
CA HIS A 114 16.96 -11.44 9.59
C HIS A 114 16.29 -10.88 8.34
N ALA A 115 16.99 -10.01 7.58
CA ALA A 115 16.45 -9.47 6.34
C ALA A 115 16.18 -10.57 5.29
N ARG A 116 17.11 -11.55 5.15
CA ARG A 116 16.92 -12.68 4.24
C ARG A 116 15.75 -13.57 4.68
N ALA A 117 15.66 -13.89 5.96
CA ALA A 117 14.58 -14.71 6.49
C ALA A 117 13.20 -14.07 6.28
N ALA A 118 13.07 -12.77 6.60
CA ALA A 118 11.85 -12.02 6.38
C ALA A 118 11.46 -11.96 4.89
N ALA A 119 12.45 -11.77 4.00
CA ALA A 119 12.23 -11.73 2.57
C ALA A 119 11.76 -13.09 2.00
N LEU A 120 12.36 -14.20 2.42
CA LEU A 120 11.93 -15.53 2.00
C LEU A 120 10.52 -15.88 2.49
N LEU A 121 10.18 -15.48 3.73
CA LEU A 121 8.83 -15.62 4.26
C LEU A 121 7.81 -14.85 3.41
N ALA A 122 8.10 -13.59 3.10
CA ALA A 122 7.23 -12.75 2.29
C ALA A 122 7.07 -13.26 0.86
N LEU A 123 8.16 -13.76 0.23
CA LEU A 123 8.08 -14.42 -1.09
C LEU A 123 7.21 -15.68 -1.04
N GLY A 124 7.26 -16.44 0.06
CA GLY A 124 6.39 -17.59 0.28
C GLY A 124 4.92 -17.23 0.38
N GLN A 125 4.58 -16.12 1.06
CA GLN A 125 3.20 -15.64 1.21
C GLN A 125 2.53 -15.31 -0.13
N VAL A 126 3.31 -14.95 -1.15
CA VAL A 126 2.81 -14.62 -2.50
C VAL A 126 3.17 -15.68 -3.54
N ALA A 127 3.51 -16.89 -3.12
CA ALA A 127 3.86 -18.04 -3.97
C ALA A 127 4.94 -17.73 -5.04
N THR A 128 6.06 -17.13 -4.59
CA THR A 128 7.23 -16.80 -5.44
C THR A 128 8.56 -17.18 -4.78
N ALA A 129 8.54 -18.04 -3.76
CA ALA A 129 9.75 -18.44 -3.05
C ALA A 129 10.74 -19.21 -3.95
N ASP A 130 10.25 -19.98 -4.90
CA ASP A 130 11.00 -20.71 -5.91
C ASP A 130 11.70 -19.80 -6.93
N LEU A 131 11.27 -18.55 -7.01
CA LEU A 131 11.80 -17.52 -7.91
C LEU A 131 12.80 -16.58 -7.21
N ALA A 132 13.23 -16.90 -5.99
CA ALA A 132 14.05 -16.02 -5.15
C ALA A 132 15.34 -15.54 -5.85
N ASP A 133 15.97 -16.40 -6.63
CA ASP A 133 17.23 -16.12 -7.32
C ASP A 133 17.05 -15.60 -8.76
N ALA A 134 15.80 -15.47 -9.23
CA ALA A 134 15.49 -14.95 -10.56
C ALA A 134 15.63 -13.43 -10.63
N LEU A 135 16.17 -12.92 -11.74
CA LEU A 135 16.17 -11.49 -12.07
C LEU A 135 14.79 -11.06 -12.58
N PRO A 136 14.40 -9.78 -12.45
CA PRO A 136 13.13 -9.28 -12.98
C PRO A 136 12.91 -9.59 -14.47
N SER A 137 13.95 -9.59 -15.29
CA SER A 137 13.88 -9.94 -16.71
C SER A 137 13.50 -11.42 -16.98
N GLN A 138 13.62 -12.28 -15.99
CA GLN A 138 13.27 -13.71 -16.05
C GLN A 138 11.86 -13.98 -15.49
N LEU A 139 11.19 -12.97 -14.95
CA LEU A 139 9.89 -13.06 -14.34
C LEU A 139 8.80 -12.53 -15.28
N SER A 140 7.63 -13.17 -15.28
CA SER A 140 6.43 -12.61 -15.90
C SER A 140 5.99 -11.33 -15.16
N GLY A 141 5.19 -10.48 -15.79
CA GLY A 141 4.65 -9.28 -15.15
C GLY A 141 3.91 -9.56 -13.84
N GLY A 142 3.13 -10.64 -13.80
CA GLY A 142 2.43 -11.08 -12.59
C GLY A 142 3.37 -11.58 -11.50
N GLN A 143 4.46 -12.28 -11.86
CA GLN A 143 5.49 -12.70 -10.90
C GLN A 143 6.23 -11.49 -10.32
N GLN A 144 6.60 -10.52 -11.17
CA GLN A 144 7.21 -9.26 -10.72
C GLN A 144 6.29 -8.52 -9.75
N GLN A 145 4.99 -8.47 -10.04
CA GLN A 145 4.02 -7.81 -9.16
C GLN A 145 3.91 -8.51 -7.81
N ARG A 146 3.89 -9.85 -7.78
CA ARG A 146 3.91 -10.61 -6.51
C ARG A 146 5.20 -10.36 -5.73
N VAL A 147 6.35 -10.26 -6.37
CA VAL A 147 7.61 -9.87 -5.71
C VAL A 147 7.53 -8.45 -5.14
N ALA A 148 6.89 -7.50 -5.84
CA ALA A 148 6.68 -6.14 -5.32
C ALA A 148 5.76 -6.14 -4.09
N ILE A 149 4.73 -7.00 -4.05
CA ILE A 149 3.89 -7.21 -2.85
C ILE A 149 4.72 -7.80 -1.71
N ALA A 150 5.52 -8.85 -1.98
CA ALA A 150 6.42 -9.43 -0.97
C ALA A 150 7.38 -8.39 -0.38
N ARG A 151 7.90 -7.48 -1.19
CA ARG A 151 8.75 -6.37 -0.73
C ARG A 151 8.05 -5.46 0.28
N ALA A 152 6.76 -5.19 0.08
CA ALA A 152 5.97 -4.42 1.03
C ALA A 152 5.67 -5.21 2.32
N LEU A 153 5.35 -6.51 2.20
CA LEU A 153 5.06 -7.39 3.33
C LEU A 153 6.30 -7.59 4.24
N ALA A 154 7.45 -7.88 3.64
CA ALA A 154 8.70 -8.09 4.39
C ALA A 154 9.06 -6.90 5.28
N GLY A 155 8.61 -5.71 4.93
CA GLY A 155 8.89 -4.47 5.62
C GLY A 155 8.29 -4.35 7.01
N GLY A 156 7.23 -5.08 7.35
CA GLY A 156 6.51 -4.94 8.62
C GLY A 156 6.02 -3.51 8.85
N HIS A 157 5.51 -2.87 7.80
CA HIS A 157 5.08 -1.48 7.84
C HIS A 157 3.79 -1.31 8.65
N ARG A 158 3.67 -0.18 9.36
CA ARG A 158 2.44 0.19 10.07
C ARG A 158 1.32 0.63 9.13
N LEU A 159 1.68 1.12 7.95
CA LEU A 159 0.75 1.45 6.88
C LEU A 159 1.28 0.93 5.55
N VAL A 160 0.46 0.22 4.80
CA VAL A 160 0.74 -0.15 3.42
C VAL A 160 -0.28 0.53 2.50
N LEU A 161 0.23 1.20 1.48
CA LEU A 161 -0.55 1.85 0.44
C LEU A 161 -0.28 1.12 -0.87
N ALA A 162 -1.31 0.62 -1.53
CA ALA A 162 -1.16 -0.17 -2.74
C ALA A 162 -2.03 0.40 -3.88
N ASP A 163 -1.39 0.72 -5.00
CA ASP A 163 -2.04 1.25 -6.19
C ASP A 163 -2.18 0.16 -7.24
N GLU A 164 -3.41 -0.31 -7.48
CA GLU A 164 -3.76 -1.39 -8.42
C GLU A 164 -2.80 -2.60 -8.30
N PRO A 165 -2.56 -3.13 -7.08
CA PRO A 165 -1.48 -4.09 -6.82
C PRO A 165 -1.64 -5.43 -7.55
N THR A 166 -2.79 -5.67 -8.17
CA THR A 166 -3.14 -6.93 -8.83
C THR A 166 -3.43 -6.76 -10.31
N GLY A 167 -3.30 -5.54 -10.86
CA GLY A 167 -3.68 -5.22 -12.23
C GLY A 167 -2.92 -5.99 -13.34
N ALA A 168 -1.76 -6.56 -13.01
CA ALA A 168 -0.96 -7.38 -13.93
C ALA A 168 -1.20 -8.91 -13.76
N LEU A 169 -2.13 -9.31 -12.89
CA LEU A 169 -2.45 -10.69 -12.55
C LEU A 169 -3.75 -11.14 -13.23
N ASP A 170 -3.85 -12.42 -13.54
CA ASP A 170 -5.15 -13.01 -13.82
C ASP A 170 -6.04 -13.06 -12.57
N ARG A 171 -7.32 -13.31 -12.75
CA ARG A 171 -8.33 -13.21 -11.68
C ARG A 171 -8.03 -14.08 -10.45
N SER A 172 -7.56 -15.31 -10.66
CA SER A 172 -7.24 -16.24 -9.57
C SER A 172 -6.07 -15.72 -8.75
N HIS A 173 -4.96 -15.41 -9.41
CA HIS A 173 -3.76 -14.89 -8.75
C HIS A 173 -3.97 -13.49 -8.16
N ALA A 174 -4.86 -12.67 -8.76
CA ALA A 174 -5.23 -11.36 -8.22
C ALA A 174 -5.90 -11.48 -6.85
N HIS A 175 -6.85 -12.41 -6.72
CA HIS A 175 -7.55 -12.66 -5.46
C HIS A 175 -6.59 -13.18 -4.38
N GLU A 176 -5.76 -14.18 -4.72
CA GLU A 176 -4.75 -14.73 -3.79
C GLU A 176 -3.75 -13.67 -3.32
N ALA A 177 -3.24 -12.85 -4.25
CA ALA A 177 -2.29 -11.79 -3.92
C ALA A 177 -2.93 -10.68 -3.04
N ALA A 178 -4.20 -10.33 -3.29
CA ALA A 178 -4.93 -9.36 -2.47
C ALA A 178 -5.16 -9.90 -1.04
N LEU A 179 -5.52 -11.18 -0.90
CA LEU A 179 -5.64 -11.84 0.40
C LEU A 179 -4.29 -11.90 1.12
N ALA A 180 -3.22 -12.32 0.44
CA ALA A 180 -1.88 -12.36 1.03
C ALA A 180 -1.44 -10.99 1.53
N LEU A 181 -1.71 -9.92 0.76
CA LEU A 181 -1.41 -8.55 1.14
C LEU A 181 -2.22 -8.13 2.38
N ARG A 182 -3.53 -8.36 2.37
CA ARG A 182 -4.43 -8.03 3.50
C ARG A 182 -4.00 -8.77 4.77
N ASP A 183 -3.88 -10.09 4.68
CA ASP A 183 -3.63 -10.94 5.85
C ASP A 183 -2.21 -10.73 6.40
N GLY A 184 -1.23 -10.50 5.51
CA GLY A 184 0.14 -10.19 5.92
C GLY A 184 0.26 -8.84 6.64
N VAL A 185 -0.46 -7.81 6.17
CA VAL A 185 -0.51 -6.50 6.84
C VAL A 185 -1.27 -6.61 8.17
N ALA A 186 -2.39 -7.34 8.20
CA ALA A 186 -3.16 -7.58 9.42
C ALA A 186 -2.34 -8.31 10.49
N ALA A 187 -1.60 -9.35 10.12
CA ALA A 187 -0.73 -10.11 11.02
C ALA A 187 0.37 -9.23 11.65
N ALA A 188 0.81 -8.20 10.94
CA ALA A 188 1.75 -7.19 11.46
C ALA A 188 1.07 -6.08 12.29
N GLY A 189 -0.26 -6.11 12.46
CA GLY A 189 -1.03 -5.06 13.12
C GLY A 189 -1.06 -3.73 12.37
N GLY A 190 -0.77 -3.77 11.06
CA GLY A 190 -0.73 -2.59 10.19
C GLY A 190 -2.10 -2.21 9.64
N ALA A 191 -2.16 -1.03 9.01
CA ALA A 191 -3.29 -0.61 8.18
C ALA A 191 -2.95 -0.79 6.69
N LEU A 192 -3.97 -1.03 5.88
CA LEU A 192 -3.85 -1.23 4.44
C LEU A 192 -4.87 -0.35 3.69
N VAL A 193 -4.39 0.39 2.71
CA VAL A 193 -5.24 1.12 1.76
C VAL A 193 -4.90 0.64 0.35
N VAL A 194 -5.88 0.08 -0.35
CA VAL A 194 -5.72 -0.44 -1.72
C VAL A 194 -6.58 0.36 -2.66
N ALA A 195 -5.97 1.00 -3.65
CA ALA A 195 -6.71 1.54 -4.79
C ALA A 195 -6.96 0.41 -5.79
N THR A 196 -8.21 0.23 -6.16
CA THR A 196 -8.62 -0.74 -7.19
C THR A 196 -9.86 -0.25 -7.94
N HIS A 197 -9.97 -0.67 -9.18
CA HIS A 197 -11.19 -0.52 -9.97
C HIS A 197 -12.01 -1.82 -10.04
N ASP A 198 -11.49 -2.91 -9.46
CA ASP A 198 -12.17 -4.20 -9.40
C ASP A 198 -13.08 -4.27 -8.16
N PRO A 199 -14.42 -4.36 -8.35
CA PRO A 199 -15.36 -4.43 -7.25
C PRO A 199 -15.24 -5.71 -6.42
N GLU A 200 -14.87 -6.85 -7.04
CA GLU A 200 -14.71 -8.11 -6.32
C GLU A 200 -13.52 -8.06 -5.36
N LEU A 201 -12.42 -7.44 -5.79
CA LEU A 201 -11.28 -7.21 -4.89
C LEU A 201 -11.63 -6.23 -3.78
N ALA A 202 -12.43 -5.20 -4.06
CA ALA A 202 -12.84 -4.24 -3.05
C ALA A 202 -13.69 -4.89 -1.94
N GLU A 203 -14.43 -5.96 -2.24
CA GLU A 203 -15.22 -6.71 -1.24
C GLU A 203 -14.36 -7.44 -0.19
N LEU A 204 -13.07 -7.64 -0.45
CA LEU A 204 -12.14 -8.25 0.50
C LEU A 204 -11.78 -7.31 1.67
N PHE A 205 -12.13 -6.04 1.59
CA PHE A 205 -11.74 -5.01 2.56
C PHE A 205 -12.92 -4.56 3.44
N ASP A 206 -12.62 -4.18 4.67
CA ASP A 206 -13.63 -3.83 5.67
C ASP A 206 -14.38 -2.53 5.33
N GLN A 207 -13.69 -1.61 4.67
CA GLN A 207 -14.22 -0.31 4.28
C GLN A 207 -14.02 -0.09 2.78
N GLN A 208 -15.02 0.52 2.15
CA GLN A 208 -14.93 0.93 0.75
C GLN A 208 -15.22 2.42 0.64
N LEU A 209 -14.27 3.15 0.07
CA LEU A 209 -14.37 4.59 -0.19
C LEU A 209 -14.32 4.83 -1.70
N ALA A 210 -15.37 5.41 -2.25
CA ALA A 210 -15.40 5.74 -3.67
C ALA A 210 -14.73 7.10 -3.91
N VAL A 211 -13.72 7.14 -4.78
CA VAL A 211 -13.13 8.39 -5.28
C VAL A 211 -13.81 8.75 -6.58
N VAL A 212 -14.61 9.81 -6.53
CA VAL A 212 -15.40 10.32 -7.68
C VAL A 212 -15.04 11.77 -7.91
N ASP A 213 -14.55 12.08 -9.09
CA ASP A 213 -14.13 13.43 -9.48
C ASP A 213 -13.27 14.12 -8.39
N GLY A 214 -12.25 13.41 -7.90
CA GLY A 214 -11.31 13.91 -6.92
C GLY A 214 -11.84 14.06 -5.48
N SER A 215 -13.05 13.63 -5.19
CA SER A 215 -13.66 13.67 -3.85
C SER A 215 -13.95 12.27 -3.33
N ILE A 216 -13.89 12.08 -2.01
CA ILE A 216 -14.31 10.82 -1.37
C ILE A 216 -15.82 10.84 -1.13
N ARG A 217 -16.48 9.76 -1.55
CA ARG A 217 -17.86 9.44 -1.18
C ARG A 217 -17.84 8.13 -0.37
N HIS A 218 -18.40 8.14 0.82
CA HIS A 218 -18.58 6.92 1.58
C HIS A 218 -19.57 6.02 0.83
N SER A 219 -19.17 4.81 0.44
CA SER A 219 -20.14 3.82 0.00
C SER A 219 -20.76 3.20 1.24
N VAL A 220 -22.03 3.50 1.48
CA VAL A 220 -22.82 2.79 2.50
C VAL A 220 -23.00 1.36 2.00
N ARG A 221 -22.41 0.37 2.70
CA ARG A 221 -22.77 -1.03 2.44
C ARG A 221 -24.28 -1.17 2.68
N SER A 222 -25.04 -1.41 1.62
CA SER A 222 -26.37 -2.01 1.77
C SER A 222 -26.17 -3.41 2.37
N ARG A 223 -26.59 -3.61 3.61
CA ARG A 223 -26.68 -4.92 4.24
C ARG A 223 -27.76 -5.77 3.55
#